data_3e6793553bb8ea81c2f184c391a549f5
#
_entry.id   3e6793553bb8ea81c2f184c391a549f5
#
_cell.length_a   1.000
_cell.length_b   1.000
_cell.length_c   1.000
_cell.angle_alpha   90.00
_cell.angle_beta   90.00
_cell.angle_gamma   90.00
#
_symmetry.space_group_name_H-M   'P 1'
#
loop_
_entity.id
_entity.type
_entity.pdbx_description
1 polymer ?
#
loop_
_entity_poly.entity_id
_entity_poly.type
_entity_poly.pdbx_seq_one_letter_code
_entity_poly.pdbx_strand_id
1 'polypeptide(L)'
;MSDDQGEKTEEPSQHKLDEARKKGDVASSKEFNSIFILTGVLSVLVMSSLYMFEIISEYIEWLYGLEIKRAYTEELGRRIFKETMVMAGKCLAPVFITSAALGFLAQVMQVGILYAPDVLQLKPDRINPLQGFKRIFSKKALVEVLKGLFKFSIVLGITYVVISDNLTSFTGFLHTEAAESFSYGKTFAFKLALSILGGLVVVAIGDFAWEKYAYKEKHRMTKQQVKEEHKEREGSPEIKQKIRAIQRDMATKRMMSDIPQADVVITNPTHISIVVKYDGETMVAPEIIGKGQDHLALRIREIAKENDVPIVENVPLARALYKTVDVGQGVPRSLYKAVAEILAFVYKVKKKKKALG
;
A
#
# COMPACT_ATOMS: atom_id res chain seq x y z
N MET A 1 27.82 5.03 -7.43
CA MET A 1 26.58 4.25 -7.54
C MET A 1 26.56 3.72 -8.96
N SER A 2 26.88 2.46 -9.15
CA SER A 2 26.87 1.80 -10.45
C SER A 2 25.43 1.71 -10.96
N ASP A 3 25.13 2.39 -12.05
CA ASP A 3 23.90 2.20 -12.80
C ASP A 3 23.78 0.72 -13.17
N ASP A 4 22.78 0.09 -12.62
CA ASP A 4 22.44 -1.30 -12.89
C ASP A 4 21.92 -1.37 -14.34
N GLN A 5 22.80 -1.72 -15.28
CA GLN A 5 22.55 -1.78 -16.73
C GLN A 5 21.64 -2.95 -17.15
N GLY A 6 20.86 -3.51 -16.24
CA GLY A 6 19.86 -4.52 -16.56
C GLY A 6 18.63 -3.92 -17.24
N GLU A 7 18.13 -4.55 -18.30
CA GLU A 7 16.84 -4.19 -18.89
C GLU A 7 15.74 -4.32 -17.85
N LYS A 8 14.91 -3.29 -17.70
CA LYS A 8 13.75 -3.25 -16.78
C LYS A 8 12.60 -4.04 -17.37
N THR A 9 12.63 -5.35 -17.21
CA THR A 9 11.66 -6.27 -17.80
C THR A 9 10.57 -6.72 -16.83
N GLU A 10 10.84 -6.64 -15.51
CA GLU A 10 9.95 -7.15 -14.49
C GLU A 10 8.90 -6.10 -14.08
N GLU A 11 7.70 -6.55 -13.74
CA GLU A 11 6.64 -5.66 -13.23
C GLU A 11 7.04 -5.03 -11.88
N PRO A 12 6.61 -3.79 -11.61
CA PRO A 12 6.91 -3.15 -10.34
C PRO A 12 6.24 -3.88 -9.18
N SER A 13 6.99 -4.10 -8.10
CA SER A 13 6.44 -4.65 -6.85
C SER A 13 5.48 -3.64 -6.20
N GLN A 14 4.57 -4.13 -5.34
CA GLN A 14 3.70 -3.26 -4.54
C GLN A 14 4.52 -2.31 -3.64
N HIS A 15 5.61 -2.80 -3.08
CA HIS A 15 6.50 -1.98 -2.25
C HIS A 15 7.10 -0.81 -3.01
N LYS A 16 7.59 -1.04 -4.23
CA LYS A 16 8.13 0.02 -5.10
C LYS A 16 7.07 1.05 -5.49
N LEU A 17 5.83 0.59 -5.75
CA LEU A 17 4.71 1.48 -6.02
C LEU A 17 4.31 2.29 -4.77
N ASP A 18 4.33 1.68 -3.58
CA ASP A 18 4.05 2.36 -2.32
C ASP A 18 5.14 3.38 -1.97
N GLU A 19 6.41 3.07 -2.24
CA GLU A 19 7.50 4.04 -2.11
C GLU A 19 7.36 5.23 -3.07
N ALA A 20 7.03 4.96 -4.34
CA ALA A 20 6.75 6.01 -5.32
C ALA A 20 5.59 6.89 -4.85
N ARG A 21 4.53 6.28 -4.33
CA ARG A 21 3.37 6.97 -3.76
C ARG A 21 3.75 7.85 -2.58
N LYS A 22 4.57 7.38 -1.64
CA LYS A 22 5.08 8.19 -0.50
C LYS A 22 5.89 9.40 -0.98
N LYS A 23 6.59 9.28 -2.11
CA LYS A 23 7.33 10.37 -2.75
C LYS A 23 6.44 11.30 -3.59
N GLY A 24 5.11 11.08 -3.60
CA GLY A 24 4.14 11.86 -4.38
C GLY A 24 4.12 11.54 -5.88
N ASP A 25 4.80 10.49 -6.31
CA ASP A 25 4.75 10.03 -7.71
C ASP A 25 3.61 9.01 -7.85
N VAL A 26 2.54 9.45 -8.49
CA VAL A 26 1.29 8.70 -8.63
C VAL A 26 0.76 8.77 -10.06
N ALA A 27 0.04 7.74 -10.50
CA ALA A 27 -0.66 7.75 -11.78
C ALA A 27 -1.88 8.67 -11.69
N SER A 28 -1.88 9.77 -12.42
CA SER A 28 -3.01 10.71 -12.47
C SER A 28 -3.15 11.28 -13.87
N SER A 29 -4.33 11.14 -14.47
CA SER A 29 -4.70 11.74 -15.73
C SER A 29 -5.35 13.11 -15.49
N LYS A 30 -4.74 14.15 -16.02
CA LYS A 30 -5.31 15.50 -16.00
C LYS A 30 -6.57 15.61 -16.85
N GLU A 31 -6.60 14.90 -17.97
CA GLU A 31 -7.74 14.86 -18.88
C GLU A 31 -8.98 14.28 -18.20
N PHE A 32 -8.81 13.17 -17.51
CA PHE A 32 -9.89 12.56 -16.73
C PHE A 32 -10.45 13.55 -15.68
N ASN A 33 -9.57 14.21 -14.91
CA ASN A 33 -10.00 15.21 -13.91
C ASN A 33 -10.79 16.34 -14.58
N SER A 34 -10.25 16.89 -15.67
CA SER A 34 -10.88 18.01 -16.39
C SER A 34 -12.27 17.65 -16.90
N ILE A 35 -12.42 16.48 -17.52
CA ILE A 35 -13.69 16.01 -18.07
C ILE A 35 -14.69 15.67 -16.97
N PHE A 36 -14.24 15.06 -15.88
CA PHE A 36 -15.08 14.75 -14.74
C PHE A 36 -15.68 16.04 -14.12
N ILE A 37 -14.85 17.07 -13.93
CA ILE A 37 -15.30 18.38 -13.43
C ILE A 37 -16.23 19.03 -14.44
N LEU A 38 -15.86 19.05 -15.73
CA LEU A 38 -16.67 19.68 -16.79
C LEU A 38 -18.07 19.06 -16.89
N THR A 39 -18.14 17.73 -16.83
CA THR A 39 -19.42 17.00 -16.86
C THR A 39 -20.31 17.39 -15.69
N GLY A 40 -19.76 17.43 -14.49
CA GLY A 40 -20.53 17.79 -13.31
C GLY A 40 -20.95 19.26 -13.28
N VAL A 41 -20.06 20.17 -13.69
CA VAL A 41 -20.38 21.60 -13.79
C VAL A 41 -21.45 21.84 -14.83
N LEU A 42 -21.38 21.21 -16.00
CA LEU A 42 -22.40 21.31 -17.04
C LEU A 42 -23.76 20.81 -16.53
N SER A 43 -23.76 19.68 -15.82
CA SER A 43 -24.97 19.12 -15.21
C SER A 43 -25.59 20.10 -14.21
N VAL A 44 -24.78 20.71 -13.32
CA VAL A 44 -25.27 21.69 -12.34
C VAL A 44 -25.77 22.96 -13.02
N LEU A 45 -25.09 23.45 -14.05
CA LEU A 45 -25.57 24.59 -14.82
C LEU A 45 -26.98 24.36 -15.42
N VAL A 46 -27.17 23.16 -16.00
CA VAL A 46 -28.50 22.79 -16.54
C VAL A 46 -29.55 22.69 -15.43
N MET A 47 -29.23 22.03 -14.33
CA MET A 47 -30.16 21.84 -13.20
C MET A 47 -30.49 23.14 -12.48
N SER A 48 -29.53 24.03 -12.32
CA SER A 48 -29.69 25.32 -11.64
C SER A 48 -30.14 26.43 -12.55
N SER A 49 -30.35 26.19 -13.84
CA SER A 49 -30.68 27.23 -14.82
C SER A 49 -31.94 28.02 -14.48
N LEU A 50 -33.00 27.35 -14.01
CA LEU A 50 -34.26 28.02 -13.59
C LEU A 50 -34.04 28.86 -12.32
N TYR A 51 -33.34 28.33 -11.34
CA TYR A 51 -32.97 29.04 -10.12
C TYR A 51 -32.14 30.31 -10.42
N MET A 52 -31.16 30.18 -11.32
CA MET A 52 -30.34 31.32 -11.75
C MET A 52 -31.18 32.36 -12.47
N PHE A 53 -32.11 31.91 -13.32
CA PHE A 53 -33.04 32.82 -14.04
C PHE A 53 -33.93 33.60 -13.06
N GLU A 54 -34.50 32.94 -12.06
CA GLU A 54 -35.33 33.61 -11.03
C GLU A 54 -34.54 34.69 -10.28
N ILE A 55 -33.34 34.36 -9.79
CA ILE A 55 -32.49 35.32 -9.07
C ILE A 55 -32.11 36.52 -9.94
N ILE A 56 -31.77 36.26 -11.21
CA ILE A 56 -31.43 37.36 -12.14
C ILE A 56 -32.66 38.21 -12.43
N SER A 57 -33.83 37.61 -12.62
CA SER A 57 -35.09 38.34 -12.87
C SER A 57 -35.48 39.21 -11.67
N GLU A 58 -35.45 38.67 -10.46
CA GLU A 58 -35.71 39.43 -9.22
C GLU A 58 -34.72 40.60 -9.06
N TYR A 59 -33.45 40.38 -9.38
CA TYR A 59 -32.46 41.45 -9.32
C TYR A 59 -32.70 42.52 -10.35
N ILE A 60 -33.09 42.15 -11.58
CA ILE A 60 -33.42 43.10 -12.65
C ILE A 60 -34.66 43.90 -12.29
N GLU A 61 -35.74 43.27 -11.79
CA GLU A 61 -36.95 43.94 -11.33
C GLU A 61 -36.63 44.91 -10.19
N TRP A 62 -35.85 44.52 -9.22
CA TRP A 62 -35.38 45.40 -8.16
C TRP A 62 -34.59 46.58 -8.70
N LEU A 63 -33.68 46.37 -9.68
CA LEU A 63 -32.86 47.43 -10.28
C LEU A 63 -33.73 48.45 -11.04
N TYR A 64 -34.73 47.98 -11.80
CA TYR A 64 -35.67 48.87 -12.51
C TYR A 64 -36.60 49.59 -11.57
N GLY A 65 -36.89 49.08 -10.41
CA GLY A 65 -37.68 49.74 -9.37
C GLY A 65 -36.94 50.89 -8.66
N LEU A 66 -35.64 51.06 -8.90
CA LEU A 66 -34.87 52.17 -8.33
C LEU A 66 -35.15 53.48 -9.07
N GLU A 67 -35.49 54.55 -8.34
CA GLU A 67 -35.59 55.85 -8.92
C GLU A 67 -34.25 56.38 -9.41
N ILE A 68 -34.03 56.44 -10.72
CA ILE A 68 -32.75 56.81 -11.36
C ILE A 68 -32.24 58.18 -10.89
N LYS A 69 -33.14 59.12 -10.52
CA LYS A 69 -32.74 60.43 -9.98
C LYS A 69 -31.96 60.35 -8.65
N ARG A 70 -32.07 59.23 -7.91
CA ARG A 70 -31.31 58.96 -6.67
C ARG A 70 -30.07 58.12 -6.89
N ALA A 71 -29.84 57.63 -8.11
CA ALA A 71 -28.75 56.74 -8.45
C ALA A 71 -27.32 57.35 -8.28
N TYR A 72 -27.26 58.68 -8.22
CA TYR A 72 -25.96 59.40 -8.08
C TYR A 72 -25.54 59.63 -6.61
N THR A 73 -26.27 59.07 -5.63
CA THR A 73 -25.82 59.14 -4.24
C THR A 73 -24.87 58.00 -3.93
N GLU A 74 -23.79 58.28 -3.16
CA GLU A 74 -22.81 57.27 -2.78
C GLU A 74 -23.43 56.08 -2.04
N GLU A 75 -24.45 56.34 -1.26
CA GLU A 75 -25.18 55.29 -0.52
C GLU A 75 -25.96 54.34 -1.44
N LEU A 76 -26.59 54.86 -2.49
CA LEU A 76 -27.29 54.03 -3.48
C LEU A 76 -26.29 53.23 -4.30
N GLY A 77 -25.14 53.81 -4.67
CA GLY A 77 -24.06 53.09 -5.35
C GLY A 77 -23.53 51.92 -4.53
N ARG A 78 -23.29 52.10 -3.23
CA ARG A 78 -22.87 51.01 -2.32
C ARG A 78 -23.97 49.94 -2.21
N ARG A 79 -25.25 50.31 -2.15
CA ARG A 79 -26.33 49.33 -2.10
C ARG A 79 -26.44 48.52 -3.38
N ILE A 80 -26.35 49.15 -4.56
CA ILE A 80 -26.34 48.45 -5.84
C ILE A 80 -25.17 47.48 -5.91
N PHE A 81 -23.97 47.92 -5.54
CA PHE A 81 -22.80 47.05 -5.52
C PHE A 81 -22.98 45.84 -4.61
N LYS A 82 -23.48 46.05 -3.38
CA LYS A 82 -23.76 44.98 -2.43
C LYS A 82 -24.75 43.95 -2.98
N GLU A 83 -25.90 44.40 -3.49
CA GLU A 83 -26.94 43.52 -4.03
C GLU A 83 -26.46 42.78 -5.28
N THR A 84 -25.64 43.42 -6.15
CA THR A 84 -25.00 42.78 -7.28
C THR A 84 -24.05 41.66 -6.82
N MET A 85 -23.23 41.91 -5.79
CA MET A 85 -22.33 40.90 -5.25
C MET A 85 -23.06 39.70 -4.62
N VAL A 86 -24.17 39.98 -3.93
CA VAL A 86 -25.01 38.93 -3.35
C VAL A 86 -25.69 38.09 -4.45
N MET A 87 -26.26 38.75 -5.47
CA MET A 87 -26.84 38.06 -6.61
C MET A 87 -25.81 37.19 -7.36
N ALA A 88 -24.66 37.78 -7.71
CA ALA A 88 -23.59 37.06 -8.37
C ALA A 88 -23.12 35.88 -7.53
N GLY A 89 -22.96 36.06 -6.21
CA GLY A 89 -22.62 34.99 -5.29
C GLY A 89 -23.63 33.86 -5.29
N LYS A 90 -24.92 34.15 -5.23
CA LYS A 90 -26.01 33.16 -5.29
C LYS A 90 -26.00 32.37 -6.62
N CYS A 91 -25.82 33.06 -7.74
CA CYS A 91 -25.77 32.44 -9.07
C CYS A 91 -24.53 31.57 -9.25
N LEU A 92 -23.36 32.00 -8.80
CA LEU A 92 -22.09 31.32 -9.03
C LEU A 92 -21.81 30.24 -7.98
N ALA A 93 -22.37 30.35 -6.77
CA ALA A 93 -22.10 29.40 -5.69
C ALA A 93 -22.33 27.93 -6.07
N PRO A 94 -23.42 27.51 -6.72
CA PRO A 94 -23.64 26.14 -7.11
C PRO A 94 -22.52 25.61 -8.02
N VAL A 95 -22.05 26.44 -8.94
CA VAL A 95 -20.99 26.09 -9.91
C VAL A 95 -19.64 25.96 -9.21
N PHE A 96 -19.27 26.93 -8.36
CA PHE A 96 -17.99 26.90 -7.64
C PHE A 96 -17.93 25.77 -6.61
N ILE A 97 -18.98 25.55 -5.85
CA ILE A 97 -19.06 24.48 -4.86
C ILE A 97 -18.93 23.12 -5.57
N THR A 98 -19.66 22.93 -6.66
CA THR A 98 -19.63 21.70 -7.42
C THR A 98 -18.25 21.46 -8.06
N SER A 99 -17.66 22.48 -8.68
CA SER A 99 -16.35 22.34 -9.30
C SER A 99 -15.26 21.99 -8.28
N ALA A 100 -15.29 22.63 -7.10
CA ALA A 100 -14.35 22.32 -6.01
C ALA A 100 -14.56 20.90 -5.46
N ALA A 101 -15.82 20.52 -5.21
CA ALA A 101 -16.15 19.18 -4.72
C ALA A 101 -15.75 18.08 -5.73
N LEU A 102 -16.08 18.26 -7.00
CA LEU A 102 -15.74 17.30 -8.05
C LEU A 102 -14.24 17.25 -8.34
N GLY A 103 -13.55 18.40 -8.27
CA GLY A 103 -12.08 18.41 -8.39
C GLY A 103 -11.41 17.61 -7.29
N PHE A 104 -11.88 17.76 -6.06
CA PHE A 104 -11.40 16.94 -4.93
C PHE A 104 -11.74 15.44 -5.13
N LEU A 105 -13.00 15.13 -5.46
CA LEU A 105 -13.44 13.76 -5.69
C LEU A 105 -12.70 13.08 -6.84
N ALA A 106 -12.50 13.75 -7.97
CA ALA A 106 -11.77 13.24 -9.12
C ALA A 106 -10.34 12.84 -8.73
N GLN A 107 -9.68 13.67 -7.93
CA GLN A 107 -8.32 13.38 -7.45
C GLN A 107 -8.32 12.21 -6.47
N VAL A 108 -9.26 12.16 -5.53
CA VAL A 108 -9.38 11.05 -4.58
C VAL A 108 -9.73 9.74 -5.28
N MET A 109 -10.57 9.76 -6.31
CA MET A 109 -10.91 8.56 -7.09
C MET A 109 -9.72 7.99 -7.85
N GLN A 110 -8.83 8.84 -8.37
CA GLN A 110 -7.66 8.36 -9.13
C GLN A 110 -6.51 7.90 -8.23
N VAL A 111 -6.20 8.67 -7.20
CA VAL A 111 -4.98 8.51 -6.39
C VAL A 111 -5.28 7.97 -5.00
N GLY A 112 -6.53 8.14 -4.53
CA GLY A 112 -6.90 7.92 -3.15
C GLY A 112 -6.39 9.05 -2.24
N ILE A 113 -6.59 8.89 -0.93
CA ILE A 113 -6.05 9.83 0.06
C ILE A 113 -4.54 9.59 0.16
N LEU A 114 -3.76 10.61 -0.16
CA LEU A 114 -2.30 10.57 -0.15
C LEU A 114 -1.75 11.57 0.86
N TYR A 115 -0.97 11.07 1.81
CA TYR A 115 -0.18 11.88 2.72
C TYR A 115 1.30 11.74 2.37
N ALA A 116 1.88 12.75 1.73
CA ALA A 116 3.27 12.74 1.27
C ALA A 116 4.00 14.02 1.74
N PRO A 117 4.40 14.11 3.03
CA PRO A 117 5.04 15.30 3.59
C PRO A 117 6.37 15.63 2.92
N ASP A 118 7.08 14.64 2.39
CA ASP A 118 8.37 14.82 1.70
C ASP A 118 8.26 15.67 0.43
N VAL A 119 7.07 15.79 -0.14
CA VAL A 119 6.82 16.62 -1.32
C VAL A 119 6.80 18.10 -0.97
N LEU A 120 6.45 18.45 0.27
CA LEU A 120 6.38 19.82 0.77
C LEU A 120 7.74 20.41 1.15
N GLN A 121 8.79 19.58 1.16
CA GLN A 121 10.14 20.08 1.43
C GLN A 121 10.59 21.05 0.34
N LEU A 122 11.16 22.17 0.75
CA LEU A 122 11.77 23.14 -0.13
C LEU A 122 12.97 22.52 -0.85
N LYS A 123 12.83 22.28 -2.14
CA LYS A 123 13.93 21.80 -3.01
C LYS A 123 14.37 22.94 -3.93
N PRO A 124 15.54 23.54 -3.70
CA PRO A 124 16.05 24.67 -4.52
C PRO A 124 16.08 24.37 -6.02
N ASP A 125 16.31 23.11 -6.38
CA ASP A 125 16.33 22.64 -7.77
C ASP A 125 15.00 22.86 -8.51
N ARG A 126 13.87 22.95 -7.78
CA ARG A 126 12.55 23.20 -8.40
C ARG A 126 12.36 24.64 -8.85
N ILE A 127 13.16 25.57 -8.31
CA ILE A 127 13.08 27.01 -8.58
C ILE A 127 14.11 27.44 -9.65
N ASN A 128 15.00 26.51 -10.04
CA ASN A 128 16.03 26.80 -11.03
C ASN A 128 15.42 27.04 -12.43
N PRO A 129 15.54 28.28 -13.01
CA PRO A 129 14.96 28.61 -14.30
C PRO A 129 15.52 27.79 -15.46
N LEU A 130 16.80 27.39 -15.41
CA LEU A 130 17.43 26.57 -16.45
C LEU A 130 16.81 25.17 -16.52
N GLN A 131 16.47 24.59 -15.36
CA GLN A 131 15.74 23.32 -15.32
C GLN A 131 14.28 23.48 -15.79
N GLY A 132 13.66 24.64 -15.52
CA GLY A 132 12.35 25.01 -16.05
C GLY A 132 12.35 25.02 -17.59
N PHE A 133 13.32 25.66 -18.21
CA PHE A 133 13.48 25.66 -19.67
C PHE A 133 13.67 24.27 -20.27
N LYS A 134 14.54 23.43 -19.70
CA LYS A 134 14.71 22.04 -20.14
C LYS A 134 13.41 21.22 -20.04
N ARG A 135 12.55 21.55 -19.08
CA ARG A 135 11.28 20.86 -18.88
C ARG A 135 10.25 21.24 -19.95
N ILE A 136 10.23 22.51 -20.37
CA ILE A 136 9.35 23.02 -21.43
C ILE A 136 9.74 22.40 -22.80
N PHE A 137 11.02 22.24 -23.08
CA PHE A 137 11.54 21.63 -24.34
C PHE A 137 11.86 20.13 -24.18
N SER A 138 11.15 19.44 -23.31
CA SER A 138 11.33 18.00 -23.10
C SER A 138 10.47 17.17 -24.08
N LYS A 139 10.88 15.91 -24.33
CA LYS A 139 10.06 14.94 -25.09
C LYS A 139 8.66 14.78 -24.48
N LYS A 140 8.56 14.89 -23.17
CA LYS A 140 7.26 14.83 -22.45
C LYS A 140 6.39 16.02 -22.82
N ALA A 141 6.94 17.25 -22.88
CA ALA A 141 6.19 18.43 -23.28
C ALA A 141 5.69 18.32 -24.73
N LEU A 142 6.49 17.78 -25.64
CA LEU A 142 6.06 17.53 -27.02
C LEU A 142 4.87 16.58 -27.09
N VAL A 143 4.88 15.50 -26.32
CA VAL A 143 3.75 14.56 -26.26
C VAL A 143 2.48 15.25 -25.72
N GLU A 144 2.61 16.11 -24.70
CA GLU A 144 1.50 16.91 -24.16
C GLU A 144 0.90 17.86 -25.21
N VAL A 145 1.75 18.51 -26.02
CA VAL A 145 1.30 19.37 -27.13
C VAL A 145 0.56 18.55 -28.18
N LEU A 146 1.08 17.39 -28.56
CA LEU A 146 0.42 16.52 -29.54
C LEU A 146 -0.94 16.00 -29.04
N LYS A 147 -1.05 15.61 -27.76
CA LYS A 147 -2.31 15.27 -27.11
C LYS A 147 -3.30 16.45 -27.15
N GLY A 148 -2.81 17.67 -26.88
CA GLY A 148 -3.62 18.90 -26.96
C GLY A 148 -4.16 19.16 -28.37
N LEU A 149 -3.31 19.06 -29.40
CA LEU A 149 -3.71 19.23 -30.80
C LEU A 149 -4.71 18.15 -31.25
N PHE A 150 -4.49 16.90 -30.84
CA PHE A 150 -5.41 15.82 -31.15
C PHE A 150 -6.81 16.08 -30.55
N LYS A 151 -6.88 16.49 -29.27
CA LYS A 151 -8.10 16.84 -28.58
C LYS A 151 -8.83 18.02 -29.27
N PHE A 152 -8.06 19.07 -29.62
CA PHE A 152 -8.59 20.21 -30.36
C PHE A 152 -9.19 19.81 -31.70
N SER A 153 -8.53 18.93 -32.46
CA SER A 153 -9.04 18.42 -33.74
C SER A 153 -10.33 17.63 -33.58
N ILE A 154 -10.47 16.84 -32.50
CA ILE A 154 -11.71 16.11 -32.18
C ILE A 154 -12.86 17.10 -31.89
N VAL A 155 -12.62 18.12 -31.06
CA VAL A 155 -13.61 19.15 -30.73
C VAL A 155 -14.05 19.90 -31.99
N LEU A 156 -13.08 20.30 -32.83
CA LEU A 156 -13.40 20.95 -34.12
C LEU A 156 -14.19 20.04 -35.04
N GLY A 157 -13.82 18.77 -35.17
CA GLY A 157 -14.52 17.80 -36.01
C GLY A 157 -15.97 17.59 -35.56
N ILE A 158 -16.19 17.39 -34.25
CA ILE A 158 -17.54 17.25 -33.69
C ILE A 158 -18.35 18.52 -33.92
N THR A 159 -17.75 19.68 -33.64
CA THR A 159 -18.39 20.97 -33.83
C THR A 159 -18.79 21.16 -35.30
N TYR A 160 -17.90 20.87 -36.25
CA TYR A 160 -18.17 20.94 -37.69
C TYR A 160 -19.33 20.04 -38.08
N VAL A 161 -19.33 18.78 -37.65
CA VAL A 161 -20.42 17.81 -37.98
C VAL A 161 -21.76 18.31 -37.42
N VAL A 162 -21.79 18.70 -36.13
CA VAL A 162 -23.06 19.18 -35.47
C VAL A 162 -23.57 20.44 -36.11
N ILE A 163 -22.69 21.37 -36.51
CA ILE A 163 -23.11 22.59 -37.19
C ILE A 163 -23.58 22.28 -38.60
N SER A 164 -22.87 21.50 -39.41
CA SER A 164 -23.22 21.18 -40.78
C SER A 164 -24.57 20.45 -40.87
N ASP A 165 -24.85 19.54 -39.97
CA ASP A 165 -26.13 18.83 -39.87
C ASP A 165 -27.32 19.72 -39.53
N ASN A 166 -27.09 20.88 -38.94
CA ASN A 166 -28.14 21.80 -38.53
C ASN A 166 -28.18 23.12 -39.34
N LEU A 167 -27.33 23.25 -40.39
CA LEU A 167 -27.24 24.47 -41.20
C LEU A 167 -28.59 24.87 -41.83
N THR A 168 -29.35 23.92 -42.35
CA THR A 168 -30.65 24.15 -42.94
C THR A 168 -31.70 24.64 -41.92
N SER A 169 -31.56 24.22 -40.66
CA SER A 169 -32.44 24.66 -39.59
C SER A 169 -32.15 26.10 -39.19
N PHE A 170 -30.93 26.57 -39.29
CA PHE A 170 -30.55 27.96 -38.99
C PHE A 170 -31.18 28.96 -39.96
N THR A 171 -31.39 28.58 -41.23
CA THR A 171 -32.06 29.45 -42.21
C THR A 171 -33.55 29.64 -41.89
N GLY A 172 -34.17 28.67 -41.18
CA GLY A 172 -35.56 28.75 -40.73
C GLY A 172 -35.83 29.82 -39.68
N PHE A 173 -34.82 30.22 -38.88
CA PHE A 173 -34.95 31.20 -37.79
C PHE A 173 -35.35 32.60 -38.27
N LEU A 174 -35.10 32.94 -39.53
CA LEU A 174 -35.48 34.21 -40.08
C LEU A 174 -37.02 34.37 -40.18
N HIS A 175 -37.78 33.30 -40.02
CA HIS A 175 -39.23 33.26 -40.18
C HIS A 175 -39.97 32.74 -38.95
N THR A 176 -39.28 32.51 -37.81
CA THR A 176 -39.88 32.00 -36.57
C THR A 176 -39.99 33.10 -35.52
N GLU A 177 -40.93 32.92 -34.58
CA GLU A 177 -41.05 33.79 -33.41
C GLU A 177 -39.82 33.72 -32.48
N ALA A 178 -39.53 34.81 -31.77
CA ALA A 178 -38.36 34.89 -30.87
C ALA A 178 -38.33 33.78 -29.82
N ALA A 179 -39.48 33.36 -29.29
CA ALA A 179 -39.58 32.29 -28.29
C ALA A 179 -39.20 30.92 -28.87
N GLU A 180 -39.61 30.62 -30.10
CA GLU A 180 -39.25 29.37 -30.80
C GLU A 180 -37.77 29.35 -31.16
N SER A 181 -37.26 30.48 -31.67
CA SER A 181 -35.82 30.62 -31.96
C SER A 181 -34.95 30.40 -30.71
N PHE A 182 -35.37 30.92 -29.56
CA PHE A 182 -34.69 30.74 -28.28
C PHE A 182 -34.71 29.25 -27.83
N SER A 183 -35.89 28.61 -27.92
CA SER A 183 -36.02 27.18 -27.55
C SER A 183 -35.15 26.27 -28.41
N TYR A 184 -35.10 26.55 -29.72
CA TYR A 184 -34.23 25.82 -30.62
C TYR A 184 -32.73 26.05 -30.31
N GLY A 185 -32.35 27.31 -30.14
CA GLY A 185 -30.99 27.68 -29.78
C GLY A 185 -30.50 26.98 -28.51
N LYS A 186 -31.37 26.93 -27.48
CA LYS A 186 -31.11 26.17 -26.25
C LYS A 186 -30.85 24.67 -26.54
N THR A 187 -31.76 24.07 -27.33
CA THR A 187 -31.66 22.63 -27.67
C THR A 187 -30.40 22.35 -28.49
N PHE A 188 -30.08 23.21 -29.46
CA PHE A 188 -28.87 23.10 -30.25
C PHE A 188 -27.59 23.24 -29.40
N ALA A 189 -27.53 24.26 -28.53
CA ALA A 189 -26.38 24.46 -27.63
C ALA A 189 -26.16 23.24 -26.71
N PHE A 190 -27.27 22.69 -26.18
CA PHE A 190 -27.21 21.50 -25.32
C PHE A 190 -26.73 20.27 -26.12
N LYS A 191 -27.26 20.04 -27.34
CA LYS A 191 -26.81 18.95 -28.23
C LYS A 191 -25.33 19.07 -28.56
N LEU A 192 -24.85 20.27 -28.90
CA LEU A 192 -23.45 20.54 -29.20
C LEU A 192 -22.56 20.26 -27.97
N ALA A 193 -22.94 20.81 -26.80
CA ALA A 193 -22.21 20.60 -25.58
C ALA A 193 -22.11 19.11 -25.20
N LEU A 194 -23.22 18.38 -25.31
CA LEU A 194 -23.27 16.95 -25.00
C LEU A 194 -22.45 16.13 -26.01
N SER A 195 -22.46 16.48 -27.29
CA SER A 195 -21.66 15.80 -28.33
C SER A 195 -20.16 16.00 -28.09
N ILE A 196 -19.73 17.24 -27.81
CA ILE A 196 -18.34 17.56 -27.47
C ILE A 196 -17.93 16.80 -26.19
N LEU A 197 -18.77 16.83 -25.16
CA LEU A 197 -18.51 16.14 -23.90
C LEU A 197 -18.33 14.64 -24.12
N GLY A 198 -19.22 14.01 -24.93
CA GLY A 198 -19.10 12.57 -25.28
C GLY A 198 -17.77 12.24 -25.95
N GLY A 199 -17.36 13.05 -26.93
CA GLY A 199 -16.05 12.90 -27.58
C GLY A 199 -14.86 13.04 -26.61
N LEU A 200 -14.93 14.03 -25.72
CA LEU A 200 -13.89 14.26 -24.72
C LEU A 200 -13.84 13.15 -23.67
N VAL A 201 -14.97 12.56 -23.28
CA VAL A 201 -15.00 11.39 -22.38
C VAL A 201 -14.22 10.22 -22.95
N VAL A 202 -14.40 9.94 -24.27
CA VAL A 202 -13.63 8.86 -24.92
C VAL A 202 -12.13 9.14 -24.87
N VAL A 203 -11.73 10.38 -25.15
CA VAL A 203 -10.32 10.81 -25.06
C VAL A 203 -9.79 10.67 -23.60
N ALA A 204 -10.57 11.07 -22.61
CA ALA A 204 -10.19 11.00 -21.20
C ALA A 204 -9.99 9.55 -20.72
N ILE A 205 -10.85 8.62 -21.17
CA ILE A 205 -10.70 7.19 -20.87
C ILE A 205 -9.39 6.65 -21.47
N GLY A 206 -9.13 6.99 -22.74
CA GLY A 206 -7.88 6.60 -23.40
C GLY A 206 -6.63 7.18 -22.72
N ASP A 207 -6.66 8.45 -22.32
CA ASP A 207 -5.56 9.10 -21.62
C ASP A 207 -5.34 8.48 -20.23
N PHE A 208 -6.41 8.20 -19.50
CA PHE A 208 -6.32 7.54 -18.18
C PHE A 208 -5.66 6.14 -18.29
N ALA A 209 -6.07 5.35 -19.28
CA ALA A 209 -5.46 4.03 -19.51
C ALA A 209 -3.97 4.16 -19.87
N TRP A 210 -3.63 5.13 -20.73
CA TRP A 210 -2.26 5.42 -21.10
C TRP A 210 -1.39 5.88 -19.92
N GLU A 211 -1.86 6.83 -19.12
CA GLU A 211 -1.11 7.30 -17.95
C GLU A 211 -0.88 6.18 -16.93
N LYS A 212 -1.86 5.30 -16.73
CA LYS A 212 -1.71 4.12 -15.87
C LYS A 212 -0.66 3.13 -16.40
N TYR A 213 -0.67 2.91 -17.70
CA TYR A 213 0.34 2.08 -18.37
C TYR A 213 1.73 2.71 -18.29
N ALA A 214 1.86 3.99 -18.65
CA ALA A 214 3.13 4.72 -18.61
C ALA A 214 3.71 4.80 -17.19
N TYR A 215 2.86 4.92 -16.17
CA TYR A 215 3.26 4.88 -14.77
C TYR A 215 3.85 3.52 -14.39
N LYS A 216 3.20 2.41 -14.78
CA LYS A 216 3.72 1.06 -14.54
C LYS A 216 5.06 0.85 -15.26
N GLU A 217 5.14 1.25 -16.53
CA GLU A 217 6.35 1.12 -17.35
C GLU A 217 7.53 1.90 -16.75
N LYS A 218 7.28 3.12 -16.27
CA LYS A 218 8.28 3.96 -15.59
C LYS A 218 8.87 3.28 -14.35
N HIS A 219 8.06 2.46 -13.64
CA HIS A 219 8.46 1.82 -12.38
C HIS A 219 8.86 0.35 -12.54
N ARG A 220 8.99 -0.15 -13.78
CA ARG A 220 9.52 -1.51 -14.01
C ARG A 220 10.84 -1.74 -13.33
N MET A 221 11.11 -2.98 -12.97
CA MET A 221 12.27 -3.41 -12.21
C MET A 221 13.21 -4.25 -13.06
N THR A 222 14.49 -4.25 -12.71
CA THR A 222 15.41 -5.28 -13.20
C THR A 222 15.24 -6.54 -12.37
N LYS A 223 15.63 -7.70 -12.92
CA LYS A 223 15.63 -8.98 -12.18
C LYS A 223 16.44 -8.91 -10.90
N GLN A 224 17.51 -8.12 -10.92
CA GLN A 224 18.37 -7.93 -9.77
C GLN A 224 17.67 -7.13 -8.66
N GLN A 225 16.98 -6.03 -9.01
CA GLN A 225 16.19 -5.23 -8.07
C GLN A 225 15.10 -6.07 -7.39
N VAL A 226 14.39 -6.93 -8.14
CA VAL A 226 13.39 -7.85 -7.57
C VAL A 226 14.05 -8.83 -6.57
N LYS A 227 15.21 -9.37 -6.91
CA LYS A 227 15.95 -10.29 -6.02
C LYS A 227 16.45 -9.60 -4.76
N GLU A 228 16.90 -8.35 -4.87
CA GLU A 228 17.34 -7.54 -3.73
C GLU A 228 16.18 -7.20 -2.81
N GLU A 229 15.04 -6.76 -3.36
CA GLU A 229 13.82 -6.48 -2.59
C GLU A 229 13.31 -7.71 -1.84
N HIS A 230 13.33 -8.91 -2.49
CA HIS A 230 13.00 -10.16 -1.81
C HIS A 230 13.95 -10.46 -0.64
N LYS A 231 15.26 -10.24 -0.82
CA LYS A 231 16.24 -10.43 0.26
C LYS A 231 16.04 -9.46 1.42
N GLU A 232 15.69 -8.20 1.12
CA GLU A 232 15.41 -7.19 2.16
C GLU A 232 14.15 -7.53 2.97
N ARG A 233 13.11 -8.01 2.31
CA ARG A 233 11.81 -8.32 2.96
C ARG A 233 11.83 -9.64 3.73
N GLU A 234 12.39 -10.68 3.17
CA GLU A 234 12.38 -12.02 3.76
C GLU A 234 13.62 -12.33 4.60
N GLY A 235 14.65 -11.48 4.55
CA GLY A 235 15.96 -11.73 5.10
C GLY A 235 16.77 -12.70 4.23
N SER A 236 18.09 -12.58 4.27
CA SER A 236 18.97 -13.51 3.54
C SER A 236 18.75 -14.93 4.06
N PRO A 237 18.59 -15.94 3.18
CA PRO A 237 18.57 -17.35 3.58
C PRO A 237 19.76 -17.76 4.44
N GLU A 238 20.92 -17.16 4.18
CA GLU A 238 22.16 -17.36 4.95
C GLU A 238 22.03 -16.87 6.40
N ILE A 239 21.38 -15.73 6.62
CA ILE A 239 21.12 -15.19 7.97
C ILE A 239 20.16 -16.13 8.72
N LYS A 240 19.08 -16.60 8.06
CA LYS A 240 18.15 -17.57 8.67
C LYS A 240 18.86 -18.88 9.04
N GLN A 241 19.75 -19.37 8.17
CA GLN A 241 20.55 -20.56 8.48
C GLN A 241 21.50 -20.30 9.65
N LYS A 242 22.17 -19.16 9.67
CA LYS A 242 23.09 -18.77 10.74
C LYS A 242 22.36 -18.64 12.10
N ILE A 243 21.19 -18.02 12.10
CA ILE A 243 20.36 -17.94 13.31
C ILE A 243 19.97 -19.34 13.81
N ARG A 244 19.53 -20.24 12.92
CA ARG A 244 19.18 -21.63 13.28
C ARG A 244 20.39 -22.39 13.81
N ALA A 245 21.58 -22.20 13.23
CA ALA A 245 22.80 -22.81 13.71
C ALA A 245 23.16 -22.34 15.14
N ILE A 246 23.14 -21.02 15.36
CA ILE A 246 23.38 -20.42 16.68
C ILE A 246 22.36 -20.90 17.72
N GLN A 247 21.09 -21.01 17.36
CA GLN A 247 20.03 -21.50 18.25
C GLN A 247 20.29 -22.97 18.65
N ARG A 248 20.70 -23.83 17.70
CA ARG A 248 21.07 -25.22 17.98
C ARG A 248 22.29 -25.31 18.90
N ASP A 249 23.32 -24.51 18.65
CA ASP A 249 24.51 -24.45 19.48
C ASP A 249 24.19 -24.01 20.90
N MET A 250 23.37 -22.98 21.06
CA MET A 250 22.93 -22.50 22.37
C MET A 250 22.10 -23.55 23.12
N ALA A 251 21.19 -24.24 22.44
CA ALA A 251 20.42 -25.35 23.03
C ALA A 251 21.30 -26.49 23.48
N THR A 252 22.32 -26.89 22.65
CA THR A 252 23.29 -27.92 22.99
C THR A 252 24.15 -27.51 24.18
N LYS A 253 24.61 -26.25 24.25
CA LYS A 253 25.41 -25.75 25.38
C LYS A 253 24.59 -25.75 26.69
N ARG A 254 23.30 -25.32 26.65
CA ARG A 254 22.42 -25.40 27.83
C ARG A 254 22.24 -26.83 28.29
N MET A 255 21.93 -27.75 27.38
CA MET A 255 21.79 -29.16 27.67
C MET A 255 23.06 -29.73 28.32
N MET A 256 24.25 -29.35 27.84
CA MET A 256 25.50 -29.76 28.45
C MET A 256 25.74 -29.20 29.85
N SER A 257 25.32 -27.97 30.13
CA SER A 257 25.40 -27.35 31.46
C SER A 257 24.46 -27.97 32.50
N ASP A 258 23.42 -28.67 32.04
CA ASP A 258 22.44 -29.31 32.93
C ASP A 258 22.86 -30.76 33.32
N ILE A 259 23.83 -31.37 32.61
CA ILE A 259 24.30 -32.73 32.87
C ILE A 259 24.79 -32.95 34.33
N PRO A 260 25.54 -32.03 34.97
CA PRO A 260 25.95 -32.19 36.36
C PRO A 260 24.78 -32.32 37.36
N GLN A 261 23.58 -31.88 37.00
CA GLN A 261 22.38 -31.98 37.83
C GLN A 261 21.62 -33.33 37.64
N ALA A 262 22.10 -34.20 36.78
CA ALA A 262 21.45 -35.45 36.47
C ALA A 262 21.65 -36.52 37.56
N ASP A 263 20.70 -37.39 37.71
CA ASP A 263 20.79 -38.55 38.60
C ASP A 263 21.48 -39.75 37.96
N VAL A 264 21.29 -39.93 36.64
CA VAL A 264 21.87 -41.04 35.89
C VAL A 264 21.97 -40.71 34.40
N VAL A 265 22.98 -41.23 33.75
CA VAL A 265 23.11 -41.28 32.27
C VAL A 265 22.92 -42.73 31.81
N ILE A 266 21.88 -42.94 30.99
CA ILE A 266 21.57 -44.25 30.41
C ILE A 266 22.23 -44.34 29.03
N THR A 267 23.04 -45.35 28.77
CA THR A 267 23.81 -45.38 27.52
C THR A 267 23.60 -46.65 26.68
N ASN A 268 23.71 -46.46 25.37
CA ASN A 268 24.15 -47.48 24.43
C ASN A 268 25.64 -47.17 24.12
N PRO A 269 26.57 -47.99 24.49
CA PRO A 269 28.00 -47.61 24.67
C PRO A 269 28.67 -46.85 23.54
N THR A 270 28.31 -47.10 22.32
CA THR A 270 28.94 -46.45 21.16
C THR A 270 28.11 -45.36 20.50
N HIS A 271 26.78 -45.31 20.75
CA HIS A 271 25.89 -44.51 19.90
C HIS A 271 24.99 -43.51 20.62
N ILE A 272 24.52 -43.79 21.84
CA ILE A 272 23.47 -42.99 22.47
C ILE A 272 23.78 -42.74 23.94
N SER A 273 23.54 -41.56 24.42
CA SER A 273 23.48 -41.20 25.84
C SER A 273 22.24 -40.40 26.16
N ILE A 274 21.51 -40.81 27.19
CA ILE A 274 20.30 -40.17 27.67
C ILE A 274 20.55 -39.73 29.11
N VAL A 275 20.33 -38.46 29.40
CA VAL A 275 20.54 -37.86 30.71
C VAL A 275 19.19 -37.75 31.39
N VAL A 276 19.04 -38.40 32.52
CA VAL A 276 17.81 -38.46 33.27
C VAL A 276 17.96 -37.77 34.61
N LYS A 277 17.02 -36.93 34.96
CA LYS A 277 16.88 -36.27 36.25
C LYS A 277 15.55 -36.69 36.89
N TYR A 278 15.58 -36.99 38.17
CA TYR A 278 14.38 -37.29 38.96
C TYR A 278 14.50 -36.80 40.38
N ASP A 279 13.59 -35.96 40.79
CA ASP A 279 13.45 -35.52 42.17
C ASP A 279 12.10 -36.02 42.69
N GLY A 280 12.15 -36.94 43.65
CA GLY A 280 10.93 -37.56 44.22
C GLY A 280 10.04 -36.60 45.00
N GLU A 281 10.52 -35.41 45.38
CA GLU A 281 9.72 -34.40 46.13
C GLU A 281 8.99 -33.45 45.21
N THR A 282 9.58 -33.11 44.04
CA THR A 282 9.10 -32.09 43.16
C THR A 282 8.58 -32.61 41.82
N MET A 283 8.99 -33.79 41.38
CA MET A 283 8.68 -34.32 40.06
C MET A 283 7.73 -35.52 40.09
N VAL A 284 6.67 -35.48 39.26
CA VAL A 284 5.69 -36.56 39.09
C VAL A 284 6.29 -37.74 38.30
N ALA A 285 7.28 -37.46 37.42
CA ALA A 285 7.96 -38.43 36.55
C ALA A 285 9.42 -38.04 36.30
N PRO A 286 10.31 -39.02 36.05
CA PRO A 286 11.65 -38.70 35.59
C PRO A 286 11.62 -37.90 34.27
N GLU A 287 12.50 -36.93 34.16
CA GLU A 287 12.62 -36.04 33.01
C GLU A 287 13.93 -36.29 32.27
N ILE A 288 13.91 -36.22 30.93
CA ILE A 288 15.08 -36.26 30.11
C ILE A 288 15.63 -34.84 29.91
N ILE A 289 16.70 -34.51 30.64
CA ILE A 289 17.33 -33.19 30.57
C ILE A 289 18.42 -33.11 29.47
N GLY A 290 18.80 -34.26 28.87
CA GLY A 290 19.72 -34.29 27.77
C GLY A 290 19.70 -35.61 27.00
N LYS A 291 19.86 -35.52 25.69
CA LYS A 291 20.08 -36.71 24.83
C LYS A 291 21.11 -36.40 23.74
N GLY A 292 21.94 -37.36 23.42
CA GLY A 292 22.93 -37.23 22.37
C GLY A 292 23.22 -38.53 21.65
N GLN A 293 23.64 -38.39 20.39
CA GLN A 293 24.06 -39.49 19.56
C GLN A 293 25.52 -39.28 19.12
N ASP A 294 26.27 -40.34 18.94
CA ASP A 294 27.64 -40.40 18.47
C ASP A 294 28.57 -39.42 19.22
N HIS A 295 29.10 -38.38 18.57
CA HIS A 295 30.00 -37.40 19.20
C HIS A 295 29.36 -36.70 20.40
N LEU A 296 28.07 -36.37 20.30
CA LEU A 296 27.34 -35.73 21.40
C LEU A 296 27.18 -36.70 22.59
N ALA A 297 26.94 -37.99 22.33
CA ALA A 297 26.86 -39.03 23.36
C ALA A 297 28.18 -39.22 24.08
N LEU A 298 29.32 -39.16 23.37
CA LEU A 298 30.64 -39.18 23.96
C LEU A 298 30.86 -38.00 24.92
N ARG A 299 30.52 -36.79 24.45
CA ARG A 299 30.69 -35.59 25.25
C ARG A 299 29.84 -35.58 26.52
N ILE A 300 28.57 -36.05 26.41
CA ILE A 300 27.68 -36.24 27.57
C ILE A 300 28.33 -37.17 28.60
N ARG A 301 28.94 -38.28 28.18
CA ARG A 301 29.58 -39.24 29.09
C ARG A 301 30.84 -38.69 29.75
N GLU A 302 31.64 -37.89 29.03
CA GLU A 302 32.79 -37.20 29.59
C GLU A 302 32.37 -36.28 30.72
N ILE A 303 31.41 -35.38 30.44
CA ILE A 303 30.89 -34.44 31.44
C ILE A 303 30.25 -35.18 32.64
N ALA A 304 29.51 -36.25 32.37
CA ALA A 304 28.94 -37.08 33.42
C ALA A 304 30.02 -37.72 34.34
N LYS A 305 31.11 -38.21 33.76
CA LYS A 305 32.24 -38.73 34.53
C LYS A 305 32.97 -37.68 35.34
N GLU A 306 33.18 -36.47 34.75
CA GLU A 306 33.82 -35.34 35.43
C GLU A 306 33.02 -34.83 36.63
N ASN A 307 31.71 -35.06 36.63
CA ASN A 307 30.78 -34.58 37.69
C ASN A 307 30.20 -35.73 38.53
N ASP A 308 30.81 -36.90 38.55
CA ASP A 308 30.41 -38.08 39.36
C ASP A 308 28.94 -38.51 39.11
N VAL A 309 28.40 -38.22 37.91
CA VAL A 309 27.08 -38.71 37.51
C VAL A 309 27.18 -40.16 37.07
N PRO A 310 26.43 -41.11 37.69
CA PRO A 310 26.47 -42.51 37.36
C PRO A 310 26.07 -42.79 35.92
N ILE A 311 26.85 -43.64 35.24
CA ILE A 311 26.54 -44.08 33.89
C ILE A 311 26.13 -45.54 33.93
N VAL A 312 24.97 -45.87 33.42
CA VAL A 312 24.39 -47.20 33.39
C VAL A 312 24.20 -47.63 31.93
N GLU A 313 24.72 -48.77 31.57
CA GLU A 313 24.53 -49.32 30.24
C GLU A 313 23.21 -50.09 30.19
N ASN A 314 22.32 -49.63 29.30
CA ASN A 314 21.07 -50.33 28.96
C ASN A 314 20.69 -50.00 27.51
N VAL A 315 21.13 -50.82 26.58
CA VAL A 315 20.97 -50.60 25.14
C VAL A 315 19.50 -50.51 24.71
N PRO A 316 18.61 -51.45 25.12
CA PRO A 316 17.20 -51.39 24.72
C PRO A 316 16.52 -50.12 25.21
N LEU A 317 16.74 -49.73 26.50
CA LEU A 317 16.10 -48.57 27.10
C LEU A 317 16.64 -47.26 26.51
N ALA A 318 17.96 -47.14 26.32
CA ALA A 318 18.55 -45.95 25.71
C ALA A 318 18.00 -45.70 24.30
N ARG A 319 17.83 -46.73 23.47
CA ARG A 319 17.23 -46.62 22.14
C ARG A 319 15.76 -46.23 22.17
N ALA A 320 14.99 -46.83 23.10
CA ALA A 320 13.57 -46.50 23.24
C ALA A 320 13.39 -45.05 23.67
N LEU A 321 14.11 -44.59 24.71
CA LEU A 321 14.04 -43.22 25.20
C LEU A 321 14.47 -42.18 24.13
N TYR A 322 15.58 -42.47 23.41
CA TYR A 322 16.08 -41.58 22.36
C TYR A 322 15.05 -41.33 21.28
N LYS A 323 14.29 -42.36 20.88
CA LYS A 323 13.30 -42.34 19.81
C LYS A 323 11.96 -41.70 20.24
N THR A 324 11.56 -41.86 21.51
CA THR A 324 10.22 -41.55 21.97
C THR A 324 10.09 -40.28 22.81
N VAL A 325 11.20 -39.77 23.35
CA VAL A 325 11.16 -38.62 24.30
C VAL A 325 12.14 -37.55 23.87
N ASP A 326 11.68 -36.30 23.88
CA ASP A 326 12.50 -35.14 23.64
C ASP A 326 13.09 -34.55 24.93
N VAL A 327 14.15 -33.74 24.79
CA VAL A 327 14.75 -33.04 25.93
C VAL A 327 13.72 -32.09 26.55
N GLY A 328 13.63 -32.12 27.88
CA GLY A 328 12.63 -31.35 28.66
C GLY A 328 11.30 -32.12 28.82
N GLN A 329 11.18 -33.34 28.36
CA GLN A 329 9.96 -34.13 28.50
C GLN A 329 10.12 -35.24 29.55
N GLY A 330 9.00 -35.52 30.22
CA GLY A 330 8.90 -36.64 31.16
C GLY A 330 8.93 -38.00 30.43
N VAL A 331 9.51 -39.01 31.07
CA VAL A 331 9.50 -40.37 30.57
C VAL A 331 8.07 -40.87 30.41
N PRO A 332 7.67 -41.56 29.31
CA PRO A 332 6.35 -42.09 29.13
C PRO A 332 6.06 -43.28 30.04
N ARG A 333 4.79 -43.48 30.44
CA ARG A 333 4.37 -44.53 31.38
C ARG A 333 4.85 -45.95 31.02
N SER A 334 4.95 -46.24 29.72
CA SER A 334 5.43 -47.54 29.22
C SER A 334 6.89 -47.83 29.58
N LEU A 335 7.71 -46.80 29.85
CA LEU A 335 9.15 -46.94 30.18
C LEU A 335 9.44 -46.63 31.65
N TYR A 336 8.42 -46.24 32.48
CA TYR A 336 8.59 -45.91 33.90
C TYR A 336 9.30 -47.01 34.68
N LYS A 337 8.81 -48.26 34.55
CA LYS A 337 9.35 -49.39 35.31
C LYS A 337 10.82 -49.57 35.06
N ALA A 338 11.25 -49.53 33.80
CA ALA A 338 12.63 -49.73 33.44
C ALA A 338 13.56 -48.57 33.94
N VAL A 339 13.06 -47.32 33.85
CA VAL A 339 13.81 -46.15 34.36
C VAL A 339 13.86 -46.17 35.90
N ALA A 340 12.77 -46.51 36.57
CA ALA A 340 12.72 -46.61 38.01
C ALA A 340 13.65 -47.68 38.59
N GLU A 341 13.77 -48.83 37.92
CA GLU A 341 14.74 -49.90 38.29
C GLU A 341 16.18 -49.36 38.24
N ILE A 342 16.55 -48.62 37.19
CA ILE A 342 17.89 -48.02 37.06
C ILE A 342 18.10 -46.95 38.16
N LEU A 343 17.14 -46.05 38.38
CA LEU A 343 17.26 -45.04 39.42
C LEU A 343 17.40 -45.67 40.82
N ALA A 344 16.60 -46.71 41.14
CA ALA A 344 16.69 -47.45 42.39
C ALA A 344 18.06 -48.13 42.58
N PHE A 345 18.61 -48.73 41.51
CA PHE A 345 19.96 -49.28 41.49
C PHE A 345 21.03 -48.23 41.79
N VAL A 346 20.96 -47.10 41.10
CA VAL A 346 21.89 -45.97 41.30
C VAL A 346 21.82 -45.41 42.71
N TYR A 347 20.63 -45.20 43.26
CA TYR A 347 20.49 -44.76 44.65
C TYR A 347 21.05 -45.72 45.67
N LYS A 348 20.88 -47.07 45.48
CA LYS A 348 21.51 -48.09 46.34
C LYS A 348 23.03 -48.02 46.29
N VAL A 349 23.60 -47.84 45.10
CA VAL A 349 25.08 -47.75 44.92
C VAL A 349 25.63 -46.46 45.53
N LYS A 350 24.94 -45.30 45.32
CA LYS A 350 25.31 -44.01 45.96
C LYS A 350 25.27 -44.08 47.49
N LYS A 351 24.23 -44.74 48.06
CA LYS A 351 24.06 -44.90 49.52
C LYS A 351 25.16 -45.79 50.13
N LYS A 352 25.56 -46.85 49.38
CA LYS A 352 26.63 -47.76 49.81
C LYS A 352 28.02 -47.11 49.75
N LYS A 353 28.25 -46.21 48.77
CA LYS A 353 29.49 -45.45 48.62
C LYS A 353 29.65 -44.39 49.72
N LYS A 354 28.51 -43.77 50.17
CA LYS A 354 28.47 -42.78 51.25
C LYS A 354 28.59 -43.39 52.67
N ALA A 355 28.36 -44.70 52.78
CA ALA A 355 28.48 -45.45 54.05
C ALA A 355 29.86 -46.06 54.26
N LEU A 356 30.71 -46.08 53.22
CA LEU A 356 32.07 -46.67 53.21
C LEU A 356 33.19 -45.61 53.13
N GLY A 357 32.90 -44.36 52.98
CA GLY A 357 33.82 -43.22 53.00
C GLY A 357 33.45 -42.21 54.07
#